data_cb6a60a8f3861a7b5ed334beaa2d318a
#
_entry.id   cb6a60a8f3861a7b5ed334beaa2d318a
#
_cell.length_a   1.000
_cell.length_b   1.000
_cell.length_c   1.000
_cell.angle_alpha   90.00
_cell.angle_beta   90.00
_cell.angle_gamma   90.00
#
_symmetry.space_group_name_H-M   'P 1'
#
loop_
_entity.id
_entity.type
_entity.pdbx_description
1 polymer ?
#
loop_
_entity_poly.entity_id
_entity_poly.type
_entity_poly.pdbx_seq_one_letter_code
_entity_poly.pdbx_strand_id
1 'polypeptide(L)'
;IASEEEPKFEFYTSRLGKGYKNIVPFYKREIKTNPKLELKMLHFFINTGIKDNSYYWNELQKCLNVYVELKKNCHSLTDLNIGGGFPTKDSLGFDFDYEYMIFEIINLIQTVCNEGGVPVPNIFTEFGSYTVGESGAIFYEVLYQKQQNDREKWNMINSSFITTLPD
;
A
#
# COMPACT_ATOMS: atom_id res chain seq x y z
N ILE A 1 -8.44 -3.84 -4.71
CA ILE A 1 -8.92 -2.56 -5.26
C ILE A 1 -7.82 -1.95 -6.10
N ALA A 2 -8.13 -1.41 -7.26
CA ALA A 2 -7.22 -0.51 -7.94
C ALA A 2 -7.30 0.84 -7.21
N SER A 3 -6.29 1.14 -6.42
CA SER A 3 -6.04 2.48 -5.93
C SER A 3 -5.61 3.37 -7.10
N GLU A 4 -5.62 4.67 -6.92
CA GLU A 4 -5.10 5.58 -7.93
C GLU A 4 -5.95 5.64 -9.23
N GLU A 5 -7.27 5.46 -9.13
CA GLU A 5 -8.19 5.71 -10.25
C GLU A 5 -8.17 7.17 -10.73
N GLU A 6 -7.85 8.08 -9.81
CA GLU A 6 -7.64 9.50 -10.08
C GLU A 6 -6.19 9.84 -9.67
N PRO A 7 -5.20 9.52 -10.53
CA PRO A 7 -3.82 9.65 -10.15
C PRO A 7 -3.41 11.11 -9.96
N LYS A 8 -2.51 11.33 -9.01
CA LYS A 8 -1.87 12.62 -8.76
C LYS A 8 -1.04 13.10 -9.96
N PHE A 9 -0.66 12.18 -10.86
CA PHE A 9 0.08 12.42 -12.08
C PHE A 9 -0.68 11.83 -13.28
N GLU A 10 -0.81 12.58 -14.35
CA GLU A 10 -1.66 12.27 -15.53
C GLU A 10 -1.38 10.92 -16.21
N PHE A 11 -0.23 10.30 -16.00
CA PHE A 11 0.17 9.05 -16.69
C PHE A 11 0.30 7.85 -15.77
N TYR A 12 -0.07 7.98 -14.51
CA TYR A 12 -0.01 6.85 -13.60
C TYR A 12 -1.40 6.35 -13.25
N THR A 13 -1.78 5.22 -13.82
CA THR A 13 -3.00 4.49 -13.48
C THR A 13 -2.62 3.08 -13.03
N SER A 14 -3.26 2.58 -11.98
CA SER A 14 -3.04 1.20 -11.57
C SER A 14 -3.52 0.24 -12.66
N ARG A 15 -2.61 -0.59 -13.16
CA ARG A 15 -2.93 -1.68 -14.10
C ARG A 15 -3.51 -2.93 -13.44
N LEU A 16 -3.42 -3.00 -12.13
CA LEU A 16 -3.88 -4.14 -11.33
C LEU A 16 -5.11 -3.77 -10.52
N GLY A 17 -5.91 -4.79 -10.25
CA GLY A 17 -7.12 -4.62 -9.45
C GLY A 17 -8.31 -4.07 -10.26
N LYS A 18 -9.38 -3.78 -9.54
CA LYS A 18 -10.63 -3.26 -10.09
C LYS A 18 -10.93 -1.92 -9.44
N GLY A 19 -11.30 -0.92 -10.22
CA GLY A 19 -11.65 0.41 -9.72
C GLY A 19 -12.74 0.33 -8.64
N TYR A 20 -12.62 1.11 -7.58
CA TYR A 20 -13.49 1.00 -6.41
C TYR A 20 -14.98 1.14 -6.76
N LYS A 21 -15.36 1.98 -7.73
CA LYS A 21 -16.73 2.11 -8.24
C LYS A 21 -17.30 0.82 -8.86
N ASN A 22 -16.42 -0.05 -9.35
CA ASN A 22 -16.80 -1.27 -10.06
C ASN A 22 -16.79 -2.53 -9.16
N ILE A 23 -16.32 -2.45 -7.93
CA ILE A 23 -16.17 -3.61 -7.05
C ILE A 23 -17.51 -4.16 -6.60
N VAL A 24 -18.40 -3.31 -6.10
CA VAL A 24 -19.72 -3.72 -5.63
C VAL A 24 -20.60 -4.26 -6.77
N PRO A 25 -20.67 -3.61 -7.95
CA PRO A 25 -21.33 -4.19 -9.11
C PRO A 25 -20.75 -5.54 -9.54
N PHE A 26 -19.43 -5.68 -9.53
CA PHE A 26 -18.76 -6.94 -9.84
C PHE A 26 -19.13 -8.05 -8.86
N TYR A 27 -19.08 -7.76 -7.55
CA TYR A 27 -19.50 -8.72 -6.53
C TYR A 27 -20.93 -9.21 -6.77
N LYS A 28 -21.85 -8.28 -6.99
CA LYS A 28 -23.27 -8.62 -7.21
C LYS A 28 -23.50 -9.49 -8.46
N ARG A 29 -22.77 -9.22 -9.54
CA ARG A 29 -22.95 -9.89 -10.82
C ARG A 29 -22.24 -11.24 -10.91
N GLU A 30 -20.99 -11.31 -10.44
CA GLU A 30 -20.11 -12.44 -10.72
C GLU A 30 -19.92 -13.36 -9.51
N ILE A 31 -19.84 -12.80 -8.30
CA ILE A 31 -19.51 -13.59 -7.11
C ILE A 31 -20.78 -14.05 -6.42
N LYS A 32 -21.69 -13.13 -6.11
CA LYS A 32 -22.90 -13.44 -5.34
C LYS A 32 -23.82 -14.46 -6.06
N THR A 33 -23.80 -14.48 -7.37
CA THR A 33 -24.61 -15.40 -8.20
C THR A 33 -23.94 -16.75 -8.45
N ASN A 34 -22.67 -16.90 -8.10
CA ASN A 34 -21.93 -18.12 -8.34
C ASN A 34 -21.66 -18.88 -7.02
N PRO A 35 -22.32 -20.04 -6.81
CA PRO A 35 -22.18 -20.79 -5.55
C PRO A 35 -20.79 -21.39 -5.33
N LYS A 36 -19.92 -21.36 -6.34
CA LYS A 36 -18.53 -21.85 -6.24
C LYS A 36 -17.54 -20.77 -5.80
N LEU A 37 -18.01 -19.51 -5.69
CA LEU A 37 -17.16 -18.37 -5.33
C LEU A 37 -17.60 -17.79 -3.99
N GLU A 38 -16.64 -17.42 -3.19
CA GLU A 38 -16.84 -16.75 -1.92
C GLU A 38 -15.85 -15.59 -1.77
N LEU A 39 -16.35 -14.39 -1.47
CA LEU A 39 -15.49 -13.25 -1.19
C LEU A 39 -15.13 -13.23 0.30
N LYS A 40 -13.85 -13.44 0.62
CA LYS A 40 -13.32 -13.47 1.98
C LYS A 40 -12.57 -12.21 2.36
N MET A 41 -11.81 -11.68 1.41
CA MET A 41 -10.85 -10.60 1.65
C MET A 41 -11.00 -9.50 0.61
N LEU A 42 -10.90 -8.26 1.06
CA LEU A 42 -10.69 -7.10 0.21
C LEU A 42 -9.22 -6.69 0.33
N HIS A 43 -8.55 -6.50 -0.79
CA HIS A 43 -7.16 -6.07 -0.84
C HIS A 43 -7.03 -4.67 -1.43
N PHE A 44 -6.18 -3.88 -0.82
CA PHE A 44 -5.87 -2.51 -1.19
C PHE A 44 -4.35 -2.31 -1.12
N PHE A 45 -3.80 -1.63 -2.10
CA PHE A 45 -2.37 -1.33 -2.16
C PHE A 45 -2.13 0.02 -2.83
N ILE A 46 -1.20 0.79 -2.29
CA ILE A 46 -0.73 2.04 -2.88
C ILE A 46 0.71 1.88 -3.34
N ASN A 47 0.94 2.09 -4.63
CA ASN A 47 2.26 1.92 -5.23
C ASN A 47 3.27 3.00 -4.82
N THR A 48 2.80 4.18 -4.44
CA THR A 48 3.64 5.30 -3.99
C THR A 48 4.15 5.13 -2.55
N GLY A 49 3.70 4.08 -1.84
CA GLY A 49 3.99 3.89 -0.43
C GLY A 49 3.28 4.90 0.48
N ILE A 50 3.56 4.81 1.77
CA ILE A 50 2.92 5.65 2.82
C ILE A 50 3.69 6.97 3.04
N LYS A 51 4.48 7.42 2.08
CA LYS A 51 5.27 8.65 2.20
C LYS A 51 4.43 9.93 2.15
N ASP A 52 3.33 9.91 1.40
CA ASP A 52 2.34 11.00 1.38
C ASP A 52 1.13 10.61 2.23
N ASN A 53 1.13 11.03 3.48
CA ASN A 53 0.10 10.67 4.45
C ASN A 53 -1.30 11.06 3.99
N SER A 54 -1.49 12.24 3.40
CA SER A 54 -2.82 12.70 2.98
C SER A 54 -3.41 11.83 1.88
N TYR A 55 -2.58 11.43 0.92
CA TYR A 55 -2.98 10.55 -0.16
C TYR A 55 -3.33 9.13 0.34
N TYR A 56 -2.48 8.58 1.21
CA TYR A 56 -2.74 7.27 1.84
C TYR A 56 -4.08 7.23 2.57
N TRP A 57 -4.36 8.23 3.39
CA TRP A 57 -5.60 8.31 4.16
C TRP A 57 -6.84 8.39 3.26
N ASN A 58 -6.78 9.16 2.18
CA ASN A 58 -7.88 9.25 1.22
C ASN A 58 -8.16 7.90 0.55
N GLU A 59 -7.12 7.20 0.12
CA GLU A 59 -7.28 5.90 -0.54
C GLU A 59 -7.74 4.80 0.45
N LEU A 60 -7.23 4.80 1.68
CA LEU A 60 -7.71 3.91 2.74
C LEU A 60 -9.19 4.17 3.06
N GLN A 61 -9.60 5.43 3.18
CA GLN A 61 -11.00 5.80 3.42
C GLN A 61 -11.92 5.31 2.29
N LYS A 62 -11.51 5.45 1.03
CA LYS A 62 -12.26 4.92 -0.12
C LYS A 62 -12.39 3.40 -0.04
N CYS A 63 -11.31 2.71 0.29
CA CYS A 63 -11.31 1.26 0.49
C CYS A 63 -12.28 0.83 1.59
N LEU A 64 -12.25 1.52 2.72
CA LEU A 64 -13.13 1.24 3.86
C LEU A 64 -14.60 1.47 3.54
N ASN A 65 -14.92 2.50 2.79
CA ASN A 65 -16.29 2.73 2.33
C ASN A 65 -16.81 1.57 1.46
N VAL A 66 -15.95 1.05 0.57
CA VAL A 66 -16.27 -0.14 -0.25
C VAL A 66 -16.41 -1.39 0.63
N TYR A 67 -15.52 -1.56 1.62
CA TYR A 67 -15.62 -2.66 2.58
C TYR A 67 -16.96 -2.64 3.32
N VAL A 68 -17.35 -1.51 3.87
CA VAL A 68 -18.64 -1.34 4.58
C VAL A 68 -19.82 -1.67 3.67
N GLU A 69 -19.84 -1.17 2.45
CA GLU A 69 -20.92 -1.44 1.49
C GLU A 69 -21.00 -2.94 1.15
N LEU A 70 -19.86 -3.56 0.89
CA LEU A 70 -19.78 -4.99 0.61
C LEU A 70 -20.21 -5.83 1.80
N LYS A 71 -19.71 -5.52 3.01
CA LYS A 71 -19.95 -6.29 4.23
C LYS A 71 -21.43 -6.36 4.58
N LYS A 72 -22.20 -5.30 4.32
CA LYS A 72 -23.66 -5.30 4.50
C LYS A 72 -24.37 -6.36 3.66
N ASN A 73 -23.78 -6.80 2.56
CA ASN A 73 -24.35 -7.76 1.62
C ASN A 73 -23.57 -9.07 1.50
N CYS A 74 -22.40 -9.15 2.11
CA CYS A 74 -21.47 -10.26 2.01
C CYS A 74 -20.98 -10.67 3.42
N HIS A 75 -21.65 -11.62 4.05
CA HIS A 75 -21.28 -12.07 5.40
C HIS A 75 -19.93 -12.74 5.45
N SER A 76 -19.50 -13.39 4.38
CA SER A 76 -18.22 -14.08 4.27
C SER A 76 -17.01 -13.16 4.15
N LEU A 77 -17.21 -11.87 3.84
CA LEU A 77 -16.12 -10.88 3.81
C LEU A 77 -15.70 -10.54 5.24
N THR A 78 -14.61 -11.13 5.71
CA THR A 78 -14.11 -10.98 7.09
C THR A 78 -12.77 -10.29 7.16
N ASP A 79 -12.07 -10.17 6.04
CA ASP A 79 -10.67 -9.81 6.02
C ASP A 79 -10.43 -8.56 5.16
N LEU A 80 -9.49 -7.73 5.60
CA LEU A 80 -9.00 -6.57 4.88
C LEU A 80 -7.48 -6.63 4.82
N ASN A 81 -6.92 -6.70 3.62
CA ASN A 81 -5.49 -6.56 3.40
C ASN A 81 -5.18 -5.12 2.98
N ILE A 82 -4.42 -4.42 3.80
CA ILE A 82 -4.06 -3.01 3.58
C ILE A 82 -2.77 -2.84 2.77
N GLY A 83 -2.25 -3.93 2.21
CA GLY A 83 -1.05 -3.92 1.38
C GLY A 83 0.23 -3.66 2.15
N GLY A 84 1.22 -3.17 1.43
CA GLY A 84 2.54 -2.83 1.94
C GLY A 84 2.85 -1.33 1.86
N GLY A 85 4.14 -1.01 1.82
CA GLY A 85 4.62 0.34 1.60
C GLY A 85 4.97 1.13 2.87
N PHE A 86 5.09 0.49 4.02
CA PHE A 86 5.68 1.14 5.19
C PHE A 86 7.12 1.56 4.88
N PRO A 87 7.48 2.81 5.22
CA PRO A 87 8.82 3.31 5.02
C PRO A 87 9.84 2.42 5.71
N THR A 88 10.98 2.22 5.07
CA THR A 88 12.14 1.57 5.65
C THR A 88 13.22 2.61 5.91
N LYS A 89 14.06 2.35 6.88
CA LYS A 89 15.19 3.23 7.19
C LYS A 89 16.16 3.25 6.02
N ASP A 90 16.17 4.34 5.29
CA ASP A 90 17.01 4.56 4.11
C ASP A 90 18.20 5.50 4.36
N SER A 91 18.24 6.11 5.55
CA SER A 91 19.30 7.06 5.94
C SER A 91 19.45 7.13 7.46
N LEU A 92 20.58 7.67 7.91
CA LEU A 92 20.84 7.88 9.36
C LEU A 92 19.90 8.91 10.00
N GLY A 93 19.34 9.81 9.20
CA GLY A 93 18.38 10.83 9.66
C GLY A 93 16.92 10.43 9.48
N PHE A 94 16.67 9.17 9.11
CA PHE A 94 15.31 8.68 8.95
C PHE A 94 14.62 8.59 10.31
N ASP A 95 13.48 9.29 10.42
CA ASP A 95 12.61 9.29 11.58
C ASP A 95 11.16 9.11 11.10
N PHE A 96 10.51 8.05 11.56
CA PHE A 96 9.13 7.74 11.23
C PHE A 96 8.45 7.09 12.42
N ASP A 97 7.36 7.69 12.89
CA ASP A 97 6.59 7.18 14.01
C ASP A 97 5.65 6.06 13.56
N TYR A 98 6.16 4.84 13.58
CA TYR A 98 5.41 3.64 13.21
C TYR A 98 4.25 3.35 14.14
N GLU A 99 4.42 3.57 15.45
CA GLU A 99 3.37 3.30 16.44
C GLU A 99 2.19 4.23 16.23
N TYR A 100 2.46 5.51 16.05
CA TYR A 100 1.42 6.49 15.73
C TYR A 100 0.69 6.13 14.44
N MET A 101 1.43 5.78 13.38
CA MET A 101 0.84 5.45 12.09
C MET A 101 -0.05 4.20 12.16
N ILE A 102 0.40 3.15 12.85
CA ILE A 102 -0.39 1.93 13.06
C ILE A 102 -1.65 2.24 13.89
N PHE A 103 -1.51 3.02 14.94
CA PHE A 103 -2.63 3.43 15.78
C PHE A 103 -3.70 4.18 14.97
N GLU A 104 -3.30 5.15 14.15
CA GLU A 104 -4.22 5.91 13.31
C GLU A 104 -4.91 5.04 12.24
N ILE A 105 -4.19 4.08 11.63
CA ILE A 105 -4.79 3.12 10.69
C ILE A 105 -5.88 2.30 11.39
N ILE A 106 -5.60 1.75 12.57
CA ILE A 106 -6.56 0.95 13.34
C ILE A 106 -7.77 1.79 13.74
N ASN A 107 -7.53 3.00 14.24
CA ASN A 107 -8.59 3.93 14.61
C ASN A 107 -9.52 4.26 13.44
N LEU A 108 -8.96 4.56 12.28
CA LEU A 108 -9.76 4.86 11.09
C LEU A 108 -10.62 3.66 10.69
N ILE A 109 -10.04 2.45 10.68
CA ILE A 109 -10.77 1.22 10.34
C ILE A 109 -11.93 1.00 11.32
N GLN A 110 -11.67 1.11 12.61
CA GLN A 110 -12.69 0.95 13.66
C GLN A 110 -13.79 1.99 13.54
N THR A 111 -13.43 3.26 13.35
CA THR A 111 -14.37 4.38 13.23
C THR A 111 -15.30 4.15 12.05
N VAL A 112 -14.75 3.90 10.86
CA VAL A 112 -15.58 3.73 9.64
C VAL A 112 -16.45 2.48 9.72
N CYS A 113 -15.96 1.38 10.30
CA CYS A 113 -16.78 0.18 10.49
C CYS A 113 -17.91 0.41 11.49
N ASN A 114 -17.64 1.08 12.61
CA ASN A 114 -18.65 1.40 13.62
C ASN A 114 -19.72 2.34 13.07
N GLU A 115 -19.33 3.41 12.39
CA GLU A 115 -20.27 4.33 11.72
C GLU A 115 -21.08 3.62 10.64
N GLY A 116 -20.46 2.68 9.93
CA GLY A 116 -21.13 1.84 8.93
C GLY A 116 -22.04 0.76 9.50
N GLY A 117 -21.98 0.48 10.80
CA GLY A 117 -22.74 -0.57 11.47
C GLY A 117 -22.31 -1.98 11.02
N VAL A 118 -21.02 -2.19 10.73
CA VAL A 118 -20.45 -3.47 10.33
C VAL A 118 -19.32 -3.91 11.26
N PRO A 119 -19.07 -5.23 11.39
CA PRO A 119 -17.93 -5.72 12.15
C PRO A 119 -16.59 -5.23 11.58
N VAL A 120 -15.64 -4.95 12.47
CA VAL A 120 -14.25 -4.66 12.12
C VAL A 120 -13.61 -5.90 11.49
N PRO A 121 -12.90 -5.78 10.35
CA PRO A 121 -12.24 -6.93 9.72
C PRO A 121 -11.00 -7.41 10.47
N ASN A 122 -10.56 -8.63 10.18
CA ASN A 122 -9.19 -9.04 10.42
C ASN A 122 -8.28 -8.25 9.48
N ILE A 123 -7.21 -7.68 10.01
CA ILE A 123 -6.28 -6.85 9.23
C ILE A 123 -5.08 -7.69 8.81
N PHE A 124 -4.76 -7.66 7.52
CA PHE A 124 -3.58 -8.27 6.94
C PHE A 124 -2.68 -7.18 6.37
N THR A 125 -1.38 -7.39 6.43
CA THR A 125 -0.37 -6.47 5.94
C THR A 125 0.68 -7.20 5.09
N GLU A 126 1.30 -6.48 4.17
CA GLU A 126 2.38 -6.96 3.29
C GLU A 126 3.64 -6.11 3.49
N PHE A 127 4.03 -5.86 4.72
CA PHE A 127 5.15 -4.98 5.09
C PHE A 127 6.52 -5.66 4.91
N GLY A 128 6.76 -6.27 3.74
CA GLY A 128 7.98 -7.04 3.47
C GLY A 128 9.25 -6.22 3.65
N SER A 129 9.38 -5.09 2.98
CA SER A 129 10.57 -4.22 3.10
C SER A 129 10.79 -3.72 4.53
N TYR A 130 9.74 -3.33 5.22
CA TYR A 130 9.82 -2.95 6.64
C TYR A 130 10.35 -4.09 7.51
N THR A 131 9.90 -5.33 7.25
CA THR A 131 10.25 -6.49 8.07
C THR A 131 11.69 -6.96 7.86
N VAL A 132 12.21 -6.90 6.63
CA VAL A 132 13.51 -7.49 6.27
C VAL A 132 14.52 -6.50 5.69
N GLY A 133 14.16 -5.25 5.47
CA GLY A 133 15.02 -4.26 4.81
C GLY A 133 16.34 -4.01 5.51
N GLU A 134 16.37 -4.09 6.83
CA GLU A 134 17.59 -3.92 7.63
C GLU A 134 18.36 -5.23 7.88
N SER A 135 17.91 -6.37 7.33
CA SER A 135 18.54 -7.69 7.55
C SER A 135 19.83 -7.89 6.74
N GLY A 136 20.14 -7.03 5.79
CA GLY A 136 21.31 -7.13 4.93
C GLY A 136 21.87 -5.78 4.52
N ALA A 137 23.13 -5.78 4.10
CA ALA A 137 23.80 -4.63 3.54
C ALA A 137 24.72 -5.05 2.39
N ILE A 138 24.86 -4.17 1.40
CA ILE A 138 25.78 -4.35 0.29
C ILE A 138 26.80 -3.22 0.33
N PHE A 139 28.07 -3.57 0.27
CA PHE A 139 29.17 -2.63 0.26
C PHE A 139 29.75 -2.51 -1.15
N TYR A 140 29.91 -1.28 -1.59
CA TYR A 140 30.53 -0.97 -2.87
C TYR A 140 31.79 -0.16 -2.67
N GLU A 141 32.77 -0.41 -3.52
CA GLU A 141 33.95 0.44 -3.63
C GLU A 141 33.63 1.64 -4.50
N VAL A 142 33.98 2.84 -4.05
CA VAL A 142 33.90 4.06 -4.86
C VAL A 142 35.18 4.17 -5.69
N LEU A 143 35.05 3.90 -6.99
CA LEU A 143 36.16 3.93 -7.94
C LEU A 143 36.57 5.36 -8.31
N TYR A 144 35.61 6.28 -8.38
CA TYR A 144 35.83 7.65 -8.80
C TYR A 144 34.71 8.56 -8.28
N GLN A 145 35.08 9.81 -7.98
CA GLN A 145 34.11 10.85 -7.61
C GLN A 145 34.19 12.02 -8.59
N LYS A 146 33.06 12.53 -8.99
CA LYS A 146 32.92 13.70 -9.85
C LYS A 146 31.98 14.73 -9.21
N GLN A 147 32.46 15.96 -9.12
CA GLN A 147 31.63 17.11 -8.79
C GLN A 147 31.11 17.70 -10.10
N GLN A 148 29.77 17.68 -10.31
CA GLN A 148 29.18 18.20 -11.53
C GLN A 148 28.89 19.72 -11.42
N ASN A 149 28.41 20.12 -10.23
CA ASN A 149 28.12 21.50 -9.86
C ASN A 149 28.10 21.63 -8.33
N ASP A 150 27.73 22.75 -7.78
CA ASP A 150 27.74 22.97 -6.32
C ASP A 150 26.73 22.09 -5.54
N ARG A 151 25.84 21.41 -6.23
CA ARG A 151 24.77 20.61 -5.63
C ARG A 151 24.90 19.11 -5.90
N GLU A 152 25.59 18.71 -6.97
CA GLU A 152 25.61 17.31 -7.44
C GLU A 152 27.02 16.72 -7.35
N LYS A 153 27.16 15.70 -6.54
CA LYS A 153 28.35 14.86 -6.44
C LYS A 153 28.01 13.44 -6.84
N TRP A 154 28.72 12.94 -7.82
CA TRP A 154 28.57 11.57 -8.34
C TRP A 154 29.64 10.66 -7.81
N ASN A 155 29.26 9.49 -7.33
CA ASN A 155 30.16 8.41 -6.94
C ASN A 155 30.01 7.27 -7.96
N MET A 156 31.09 6.97 -8.66
CA MET A 156 31.16 5.80 -9.53
C MET A 156 31.57 4.60 -8.69
N ILE A 157 30.77 3.55 -8.71
CA ILE A 157 30.98 2.34 -7.90
C ILE A 157 31.34 1.15 -8.78
N ASN A 158 31.90 0.12 -8.17
CA ASN A 158 32.30 -1.14 -8.83
C ASN A 158 31.11 -2.08 -9.09
N SER A 159 29.91 -1.56 -9.19
CA SER A 159 28.70 -2.32 -9.45
C SER A 159 27.70 -1.55 -10.33
N SER A 160 26.62 -2.20 -10.70
CA SER A 160 25.54 -1.62 -11.46
C SER A 160 24.20 -1.84 -10.76
N PHE A 161 23.31 -0.88 -10.90
CA PHE A 161 21.96 -0.94 -10.36
C PHE A 161 21.20 -2.21 -10.82
N ILE A 162 21.31 -2.53 -12.11
CA ILE A 162 20.64 -3.69 -12.73
C ILE A 162 21.09 -5.03 -12.12
N THR A 163 22.36 -5.13 -11.70
CA THR A 163 22.89 -6.38 -11.16
C THR A 163 22.64 -6.57 -9.69
N THR A 164 22.40 -5.49 -8.96
CA THR A 164 22.39 -5.53 -7.50
C THR A 164 21.02 -5.20 -6.89
N LEU A 165 20.22 -4.42 -7.59
CA LEU A 165 18.88 -4.01 -7.18
C LEU A 165 17.92 -4.27 -8.36
N PRO A 166 17.71 -5.53 -8.74
CA PRO A 166 16.69 -5.84 -9.73
C PRO A 166 15.31 -5.54 -9.12
N ASP A 167 14.48 -4.84 -9.88
CA ASP A 167 13.06 -4.66 -9.56
C ASP A 167 12.29 -5.99 -9.58
#